data_e88d177d66a159d1f571a00facee564d
#
_entry.id   e88d177d66a159d1f571a00facee564d
#
_cell.length_a   1.000
_cell.length_b   1.000
_cell.length_c   1.000
_cell.angle_alpha   90.00
_cell.angle_beta   90.00
_cell.angle_gamma   90.00
#
_symmetry.space_group_name_H-M   'P 1'
#
loop_
_entity.id
_entity.type
_entity.pdbx_description
1 polymer ?
#
loop_
_entity_poly.entity_id
_entity_poly.type
_entity_poly.pdbx_seq_one_letter_code
_entity_poly.pdbx_strand_id
1 'polypeptide(L)'
;MAGRSILIIEDEPLIAMMLEDFVESLGHVPAGTADNIDDALDCVERGGFDLVILDVNLGARECWPIADRLAALSIPFILATGGHVSAPPAEHADAPTLPKPFTLDTVRDALENASVSERDIG
;
A
#
# COMPACT_ATOMS: atom_id res chain seq x y z
N MET A 1 16.98 11.67 6.82
CA MET A 1 15.60 11.45 7.13
C MET A 1 15.32 10.01 7.47
N ALA A 2 14.60 9.80 8.52
CA ALA A 2 14.23 8.45 8.89
C ALA A 2 13.29 7.86 7.86
N GLY A 3 13.44 6.58 7.61
CA GLY A 3 12.53 5.87 6.74
C GLY A 3 11.20 5.67 7.41
N ARG A 4 10.23 5.24 6.62
CA ARG A 4 8.89 4.94 7.11
C ARG A 4 8.73 3.45 7.29
N SER A 5 7.82 3.07 8.17
CA SER A 5 7.41 1.68 8.31
C SER A 5 6.26 1.43 7.35
N ILE A 6 6.43 0.49 6.45
CA ILE A 6 5.48 0.28 5.36
C ILE A 6 4.92 -1.13 5.43
N LEU A 7 3.60 -1.21 5.54
CA LEU A 7 2.88 -2.49 5.50
C LEU A 7 2.58 -2.82 4.05
N ILE A 8 2.83 -4.06 3.65
CA ILE A 8 2.62 -4.52 2.29
C ILE A 8 1.50 -5.55 2.29
N ILE A 9 0.44 -5.29 1.52
CA ILE A 9 -0.70 -6.18 1.42
C ILE A 9 -0.78 -6.65 -0.03
N GLU A 10 -0.38 -7.90 -0.24
CA GLU A 10 -0.20 -8.48 -1.56
C GLU A 10 -0.36 -9.99 -1.45
N ASP A 11 -1.20 -10.60 -2.30
CA ASP A 11 -1.47 -12.03 -2.20
C ASP A 11 -0.44 -12.90 -2.90
N GLU A 12 0.42 -12.35 -3.74
CA GLU A 12 1.47 -13.13 -4.41
C GLU A 12 2.77 -12.99 -3.63
N PRO A 13 3.29 -14.10 -3.07
CA PRO A 13 4.48 -14.02 -2.21
C PRO A 13 5.72 -13.44 -2.88
N LEU A 14 5.92 -13.76 -4.16
CA LEU A 14 7.11 -13.26 -4.87
C LEU A 14 7.02 -11.75 -5.08
N ILE A 15 5.83 -11.23 -5.34
CA ILE A 15 5.65 -9.80 -5.50
C ILE A 15 5.81 -9.10 -4.17
N ALA A 16 5.27 -9.68 -3.10
CA ALA A 16 5.45 -9.12 -1.77
C ALA A 16 6.93 -9.02 -1.40
N MET A 17 7.71 -10.06 -1.68
CA MET A 17 9.14 -10.06 -1.43
C MET A 17 9.85 -8.98 -2.23
N MET A 18 9.47 -8.81 -3.49
CA MET A 18 10.05 -7.78 -4.34
C MET A 18 9.77 -6.38 -3.79
N LEU A 19 8.55 -6.16 -3.32
CA LEU A 19 8.20 -4.87 -2.72
C LEU A 19 8.99 -4.64 -1.44
N GLU A 20 9.18 -5.67 -0.62
CA GLU A 20 10.01 -5.54 0.58
C GLU A 20 11.43 -5.11 0.23
N ASP A 21 12.00 -5.73 -0.79
CA ASP A 21 13.35 -5.38 -1.23
C ASP A 21 13.43 -3.93 -1.71
N PHE A 22 12.45 -3.49 -2.50
CA PHE A 22 12.42 -2.13 -2.98
C PHE A 22 12.28 -1.13 -1.83
N VAL A 23 11.40 -1.42 -0.89
CA VAL A 23 11.18 -0.58 0.28
C VAL A 23 12.48 -0.41 1.07
N GLU A 24 13.19 -1.52 1.31
CA GLU A 24 14.47 -1.46 2.02
C GLU A 24 15.52 -0.71 1.24
N SER A 25 15.59 -0.93 -0.08
CA SER A 25 16.56 -0.23 -0.93
C SER A 25 16.36 1.28 -0.90
N LEU A 26 15.13 1.71 -0.68
CA LEU A 26 14.78 3.12 -0.63
C LEU A 26 14.94 3.74 0.76
N GLY A 27 15.42 2.97 1.73
CA GLY A 27 15.66 3.48 3.08
C GLY A 27 14.49 3.38 4.02
N HIS A 28 13.45 2.64 3.63
CA HIS A 28 12.29 2.42 4.49
C HIS A 28 12.35 1.03 5.11
N VAL A 29 11.42 0.76 6.03
CA VAL A 29 11.37 -0.51 6.75
C VAL A 29 10.09 -1.23 6.43
N PRO A 30 10.16 -2.49 5.95
CA PRO A 30 8.93 -3.28 5.81
C PRO A 30 8.37 -3.60 7.19
N ALA A 31 7.16 -3.17 7.45
CA ALA A 31 6.52 -3.41 8.75
C ALA A 31 5.90 -4.80 8.84
N GLY A 32 5.68 -5.44 7.69
CA GLY A 32 5.10 -6.77 7.62
C GLY A 32 4.37 -6.94 6.31
N THR A 33 3.83 -8.12 6.09
CA THR A 33 3.05 -8.44 4.90
C THR A 33 1.78 -9.16 5.30
N ALA A 34 0.74 -9.00 4.48
CA ALA A 34 -0.48 -9.76 4.61
C ALA A 34 -0.93 -10.17 3.22
N ASP A 35 -1.53 -11.34 3.09
CA ASP A 35 -1.88 -11.88 1.78
C ASP A 35 -3.38 -12.09 1.58
N ASN A 36 -4.19 -11.66 2.54
CA ASN A 36 -5.65 -11.78 2.44
C ASN A 36 -6.29 -10.67 3.27
N ILE A 37 -7.59 -10.51 3.10
CA ILE A 37 -8.30 -9.39 3.73
C ILE A 37 -8.33 -9.53 5.24
N ASP A 38 -8.59 -10.70 5.77
CA ASP A 38 -8.70 -10.89 7.22
C ASP A 38 -7.38 -10.60 7.91
N ASP A 39 -6.28 -11.15 7.40
CA ASP A 39 -4.96 -10.90 7.98
C ASP A 39 -4.56 -9.43 7.83
N ALA A 40 -4.91 -8.81 6.70
CA ALA A 40 -4.62 -7.40 6.48
C ALA A 40 -5.36 -6.53 7.48
N LEU A 41 -6.63 -6.82 7.74
CA LEU A 41 -7.39 -6.05 8.73
C LEU A 41 -6.81 -6.22 10.13
N ASP A 42 -6.36 -7.42 10.48
CA ASP A 42 -5.67 -7.63 11.75
C ASP A 42 -4.41 -6.79 11.85
N CYS A 43 -3.62 -6.73 10.78
CA CYS A 43 -2.41 -5.92 10.76
C CYS A 43 -2.73 -4.43 10.92
N VAL A 44 -3.79 -3.97 10.25
CA VAL A 44 -4.21 -2.58 10.34
C VAL A 44 -4.60 -2.22 11.78
N GLU A 45 -5.33 -3.09 12.45
CA GLU A 45 -5.76 -2.83 13.82
C GLU A 45 -4.58 -2.83 14.81
N ARG A 46 -3.56 -3.66 14.55
CA ARG A 46 -2.37 -3.67 15.42
C ARG A 46 -1.52 -2.42 15.25
N GLY A 47 -1.52 -1.82 14.06
CA GLY A 47 -0.72 -0.65 13.79
C GLY A 47 0.77 -0.96 13.68
N GLY A 48 1.60 0.04 13.92
CA GLY A 48 3.05 -0.12 13.85
C GLY A 48 3.63 0.21 12.48
N PHE A 49 2.88 0.93 11.65
CA PHE A 49 3.33 1.32 10.32
C PHE A 49 2.80 2.72 10.01
N ASP A 50 3.42 3.34 9.01
CA ASP A 50 3.09 4.72 8.62
C ASP A 50 2.36 4.80 7.29
N LEU A 51 2.48 3.78 6.46
CA LEU A 51 1.99 3.80 5.09
C LEU A 51 1.72 2.36 4.66
N VAL A 52 0.78 2.18 3.75
CA VAL A 52 0.43 0.85 3.25
C VAL A 52 0.54 0.82 1.73
N ILE A 53 1.16 -0.23 1.19
CA ILE A 53 1.04 -0.56 -0.22
C ILE A 53 -0.01 -1.66 -0.31
N LEU A 54 -1.11 -1.36 -0.98
CA LEU A 54 -2.31 -2.18 -0.95
C LEU A 54 -2.67 -2.65 -2.35
N ASP A 55 -2.56 -3.95 -2.58
CA ASP A 55 -2.98 -4.54 -3.85
C ASP A 55 -4.51 -4.48 -3.95
N VAL A 56 -5.02 -4.03 -5.08
CA VAL A 56 -6.46 -3.92 -5.28
C VAL A 56 -7.13 -5.29 -5.27
N ASN A 57 -6.48 -6.27 -5.89
CA ASN A 57 -7.06 -7.62 -5.97
C ASN A 57 -6.32 -8.58 -5.03
N LEU A 58 -7.03 -9.12 -4.07
CA LEU A 58 -6.49 -10.07 -3.11
C LEU A 58 -7.21 -11.39 -3.31
N GLY A 59 -6.66 -12.21 -4.23
CA GLY A 59 -7.31 -13.44 -4.62
C GLY A 59 -8.62 -13.15 -5.35
N ALA A 60 -9.71 -13.67 -4.85
CA ALA A 60 -11.02 -13.50 -5.46
C ALA A 60 -11.75 -12.24 -4.96
N ARG A 61 -11.16 -11.49 -4.06
CA ARG A 61 -11.83 -10.34 -3.43
C ARG A 61 -11.02 -9.07 -3.68
N GLU A 62 -11.73 -7.94 -3.74
CA GLU A 62 -11.09 -6.65 -3.87
C GLU A 62 -10.79 -6.05 -2.50
N CYS A 63 -9.83 -5.16 -2.45
CA CYS A 63 -9.26 -4.65 -1.20
C CYS A 63 -10.09 -3.60 -0.48
N TRP A 64 -11.26 -3.24 -1.00
CA TRP A 64 -11.97 -2.04 -0.51
C TRP A 64 -12.31 -2.05 0.97
N PRO A 65 -12.64 -3.19 1.60
CA PRO A 65 -12.82 -3.17 3.06
C PRO A 65 -11.57 -2.69 3.82
N ILE A 66 -10.39 -3.04 3.29
CA ILE A 66 -9.13 -2.59 3.89
C ILE A 66 -8.94 -1.10 3.67
N ALA A 67 -9.16 -0.64 2.44
CA ALA A 67 -9.03 0.78 2.11
C ALA A 67 -9.99 1.63 2.94
N ASP A 68 -11.21 1.16 3.13
CA ASP A 68 -12.20 1.87 3.95
C ASP A 68 -11.70 2.00 5.39
N ARG A 69 -11.12 0.94 5.93
CA ARG A 69 -10.61 0.96 7.29
C ARG A 69 -9.42 1.89 7.44
N LEU A 70 -8.50 1.85 6.48
CA LEU A 70 -7.35 2.75 6.48
C LEU A 70 -7.79 4.21 6.42
N ALA A 71 -8.76 4.51 5.57
CA ALA A 71 -9.29 5.86 5.48
C ALA A 71 -9.93 6.30 6.80
N ALA A 72 -10.67 5.42 7.44
CA ALA A 72 -11.30 5.73 8.73
C ALA A 72 -10.26 6.02 9.81
N LEU A 73 -9.10 5.41 9.72
CA LEU A 73 -8.01 5.62 10.68
C LEU A 73 -7.04 6.70 10.25
N SER A 74 -7.29 7.34 9.12
CA SER A 74 -6.44 8.38 8.53
C SER A 74 -5.02 7.88 8.23
N ILE A 75 -4.91 6.64 7.80
CA ILE A 75 -3.64 6.05 7.42
C ILE A 75 -3.48 6.15 5.90
N PRO A 76 -2.40 6.75 5.40
CA PRO A 76 -2.21 6.85 3.96
C PRO A 76 -1.91 5.50 3.34
N PHE A 77 -2.37 5.29 2.12
CA PHE A 77 -2.09 4.06 1.38
C PHE A 77 -1.93 4.34 -0.10
N ILE A 78 -1.25 3.42 -0.77
CA ILE A 78 -1.03 3.46 -2.22
C ILE A 78 -1.69 2.23 -2.79
N LEU A 79 -2.50 2.41 -3.83
CA LEU A 79 -3.18 1.29 -4.48
C LEU A 79 -2.27 0.70 -5.57
N ALA A 80 -1.93 -0.56 -5.43
CA ALA A 80 -1.16 -1.27 -6.45
C ALA A 80 -2.14 -1.84 -7.47
N THR A 81 -1.99 -1.46 -8.74
CA THR A 81 -2.96 -1.77 -9.77
C THR A 81 -2.36 -2.60 -10.88
N GLY A 82 -3.05 -3.65 -11.28
CA GLY A 82 -2.72 -4.41 -12.48
C GLY A 82 -3.38 -3.78 -13.71
N GLY A 83 -3.17 -4.39 -14.86
CA GLY A 83 -3.61 -3.82 -16.12
C GLY A 83 -5.12 -3.74 -16.32
N HIS A 84 -5.88 -4.52 -15.59
CA HIS A 84 -7.34 -4.59 -15.78
C HIS A 84 -8.08 -4.35 -14.47
N VAL A 85 -7.76 -3.25 -13.82
CA VAL A 85 -8.40 -2.92 -12.57
C VAL A 85 -9.57 -1.99 -12.85
N SER A 86 -10.70 -2.27 -12.24
CA SER A 86 -11.85 -1.37 -12.27
C SER A 86 -11.49 -0.06 -11.58
N ALA A 87 -12.15 1.00 -11.97
CA ALA A 87 -11.96 2.27 -11.28
C ALA A 87 -12.24 2.11 -9.79
N PRO A 88 -11.48 2.75 -8.93
CA PRO A 88 -11.74 2.66 -7.49
C PRO A 88 -13.08 3.31 -7.14
N PRO A 89 -13.68 2.91 -6.02
CA PRO A 89 -14.87 3.59 -5.52
C PRO A 89 -14.61 5.09 -5.36
N ALA A 90 -15.68 5.87 -5.42
CA ALA A 90 -15.56 7.33 -5.38
C ALA A 90 -14.78 7.83 -4.17
N GLU A 91 -14.95 7.18 -3.01
CA GLU A 91 -14.26 7.61 -1.80
C GLU A 91 -12.75 7.37 -1.85
N HIS A 92 -12.26 6.58 -2.80
CA HIS A 92 -10.84 6.29 -2.96
C HIS A 92 -10.29 6.73 -4.31
N ALA A 93 -11.06 7.54 -5.04
CA ALA A 93 -10.68 7.92 -6.39
C ALA A 93 -9.39 8.74 -6.44
N ASP A 94 -9.06 9.44 -5.36
CA ASP A 94 -7.87 10.29 -5.30
C ASP A 94 -6.67 9.59 -4.69
N ALA A 95 -6.78 8.32 -4.33
CA ALA A 95 -5.66 7.61 -3.74
C ALA A 95 -4.51 7.47 -4.74
N PRO A 96 -3.26 7.63 -4.29
CA PRO A 96 -2.13 7.40 -5.20
C PRO A 96 -2.12 5.96 -5.69
N THR A 97 -1.66 5.76 -6.91
CA THR A 97 -1.60 4.42 -7.49
C THR A 97 -0.18 4.06 -7.87
N LEU A 98 0.08 2.76 -7.90
CA LEU A 98 1.37 2.21 -8.29
C LEU A 98 1.09 1.09 -9.31
N PRO A 99 1.34 1.35 -10.60
CA PRO A 99 1.02 0.35 -11.62
C PRO A 99 1.99 -0.82 -11.61
N LYS A 100 1.51 -1.99 -11.93
CA LYS A 100 2.34 -3.17 -12.15
C LYS A 100 2.76 -3.23 -13.61
N PRO A 101 3.92 -3.76 -13.92
CA PRO A 101 4.92 -4.31 -13.00
C PRO A 101 5.68 -3.21 -12.27
N PHE A 102 6.09 -3.51 -11.04
CA PHE A 102 6.81 -2.54 -10.21
C PHE A 102 8.27 -2.44 -10.61
N THR A 103 8.81 -1.23 -10.56
CA THR A 103 10.26 -1.01 -10.62
C THR A 103 10.65 -0.19 -9.42
N LEU A 104 11.95 -0.16 -9.13
CA LEU A 104 12.43 0.65 -8.01
C LEU A 104 12.01 2.12 -8.18
N ASP A 105 12.11 2.62 -9.41
CA ASP A 105 11.74 4.01 -9.69
C ASP A 105 10.26 4.28 -9.46
N THR A 106 9.37 3.38 -9.92
CA THR A 106 7.94 3.61 -9.73
C THR A 106 7.54 3.51 -8.28
N VAL A 107 8.17 2.60 -7.53
CA VAL A 107 7.90 2.49 -6.10
C VAL A 107 8.39 3.74 -5.38
N ARG A 108 9.59 4.22 -5.70
CA ARG A 108 10.12 5.44 -5.11
C ARG A 108 9.18 6.63 -5.35
N ASP A 109 8.75 6.79 -6.59
CA ASP A 109 7.87 7.92 -6.93
C ASP A 109 6.55 7.85 -6.19
N ALA A 110 5.97 6.66 -6.08
CA ALA A 110 4.71 6.49 -5.36
C ALA A 110 4.87 6.82 -3.87
N LEU A 111 5.97 6.39 -3.26
CA LEU A 111 6.22 6.67 -1.85
C LEU A 111 6.45 8.15 -1.62
N GLU A 112 7.15 8.82 -2.52
CA GLU A 112 7.37 10.25 -2.41
C GLU A 112 6.08 11.04 -2.57
N ASN A 113 5.23 10.64 -3.50
CA ASN A 113 3.96 11.30 -3.70
C ASN A 113 3.03 11.14 -2.48
N ALA A 114 3.03 9.98 -1.87
CA ALA A 114 2.25 9.76 -0.65
C ALA A 114 2.74 10.63 0.49
N SER A 115 4.06 10.80 0.59
CA SER A 115 4.65 11.67 1.62
C SER A 115 4.24 13.12 1.42
N VAL A 116 4.24 13.57 0.17
CA VAL A 116 3.83 14.94 -0.15
C VAL A 116 2.36 15.15 0.23
N SER A 117 1.51 14.19 -0.09
CA SER A 117 0.09 14.27 0.25
C SER A 117 -0.11 14.39 1.75
N GLU A 118 0.65 13.66 2.53
CA GLU A 118 0.59 13.76 3.98
C GLU A 118 0.96 15.14 4.47
N ARG A 119 1.99 15.72 3.88
CA ARG A 119 2.43 17.06 4.27
C ARG A 119 1.38 18.10 3.99
N ASP A 120 0.70 17.96 2.86
CA ASP A 120 -0.34 18.90 2.48
C ASP A 120 -1.48 18.90 3.47
N ILE A 121 -1.78 17.76 4.04
CA ILE A 121 -2.83 17.64 5.04
C ILE A 121 -2.40 18.26 6.35
N GLY A 122 -1.18 18.05 6.69
CA GLY A 122 -0.62 18.57 7.91
C GLY A 122 -0.35 20.04 7.81
#